data_0456ece8707092d4e946e3f7ee9cef96
#
_entry.id   0456ece8707092d4e946e3f7ee9cef96
#
_cell.length_a   1.000
_cell.length_b   1.000
_cell.length_c   1.000
_cell.angle_alpha   90.00
_cell.angle_beta   90.00
_cell.angle_gamma   90.00
#
_symmetry.space_group_name_H-M   'P 1'
#
loop_
_entity.id
_entity.type
_entity.pdbx_description
1 polymer ?
#
loop_
_entity_poly.entity_id
_entity_poly.type
_entity_poly.pdbx_seq_one_letter_code
_entity_poly.pdbx_strand_id
1 'polypeptide(L)'
;MLTRTRVLATLATTAVTLALTLVVTQSPAHADYIYCPPNNGPCILIVDGGGGGGGGGGGGGGGGGDGIDCEHEDLGLIPCHDESMGWFNHTDSCYYKRMELPDNDPIWGGNDPAEGFMYAVWCYGGLSAGWQQGSDEYLTDPPPGYGAMPSPMALAVRAIRAMPIAGPDIQMAPDPDGAGLVGLPVWMWTTVSESTWGSVTREASVPGLTVEATATATVIRWNMGDGSAAVPCNGPGTPYTADKGNTPSPTCGHRYTEPSRSEGDGTYDVVAVTTWHVEWHVTEGGGTGLVESGVIDIERSSDTEVRIDEMQVVNK
;
A
#
# COMPACT_ATOMS: atom_id res chain seq x y z
N MET A 1 83.83 19.03 -49.48
CA MET A 1 82.54 19.65 -49.73
C MET A 1 81.53 18.94 -48.82
N LEU A 2 81.17 19.56 -47.67
CA LEU A 2 80.33 18.99 -46.66
C LEU A 2 78.92 19.60 -46.74
N THR A 3 77.96 18.76 -47.10
CA THR A 3 76.56 19.17 -47.11
C THR A 3 75.91 18.80 -45.76
N ARG A 4 75.53 19.85 -45.01
CA ARG A 4 74.79 19.69 -43.70
C ARG A 4 73.31 19.48 -43.97
N THR A 5 72.80 18.32 -43.61
CA THR A 5 71.39 18.04 -43.60
C THR A 5 70.79 18.50 -42.25
N ARG A 6 69.84 19.43 -42.29
CA ARG A 6 69.06 19.85 -41.11
C ARG A 6 67.90 18.93 -40.91
N VAL A 7 67.85 18.26 -39.76
CA VAL A 7 66.68 17.48 -39.29
C VAL A 7 65.75 18.44 -38.57
N LEU A 8 64.54 18.64 -39.11
CA LEU A 8 63.43 19.35 -38.44
C LEU A 8 62.71 18.33 -37.56
N ALA A 9 62.80 18.54 -36.26
CA ALA A 9 61.99 17.79 -35.29
C ALA A 9 60.62 18.48 -35.13
N THR A 10 59.60 17.86 -35.64
CA THR A 10 58.20 18.24 -35.38
C THR A 10 57.74 17.68 -34.04
N LEU A 11 57.56 18.54 -33.08
CA LEU A 11 56.87 18.22 -31.80
C LEU A 11 55.36 18.08 -32.08
N ALA A 12 54.85 16.88 -32.06
CA ALA A 12 53.43 16.64 -32.03
C ALA A 12 52.94 16.71 -30.57
N THR A 13 52.25 17.79 -30.21
CA THR A 13 51.53 17.96 -28.95
C THR A 13 50.20 17.20 -29.06
N THR A 14 50.13 16.02 -28.48
CA THR A 14 48.85 15.31 -28.24
C THR A 14 48.12 15.94 -27.07
N ALA A 15 47.10 16.71 -27.38
CA ALA A 15 46.13 17.18 -26.39
C ALA A 15 45.26 15.99 -25.95
N VAL A 16 45.50 15.46 -24.77
CA VAL A 16 44.62 14.51 -24.11
C VAL A 16 43.43 15.28 -23.54
N THR A 17 42.32 15.29 -24.26
CA THR A 17 41.03 15.75 -23.74
C THR A 17 40.48 14.70 -22.79
N LEU A 18 40.60 14.97 -21.49
CA LEU A 18 39.96 14.20 -20.43
C LEU A 18 38.45 14.49 -20.49
N ALA A 19 37.69 13.63 -21.16
CA ALA A 19 36.23 13.66 -21.12
C ALA A 19 35.80 13.20 -19.72
N LEU A 20 35.44 14.17 -18.86
CA LEU A 20 34.82 13.93 -17.58
C LEU A 20 33.38 13.44 -17.87
N THR A 21 33.19 12.14 -17.98
CA THR A 21 31.83 11.55 -17.98
C THR A 21 31.25 11.74 -16.58
N LEU A 22 30.37 12.74 -16.43
CA LEU A 22 29.45 12.79 -15.29
C LEU A 22 28.58 11.53 -15.36
N VAL A 23 28.92 10.52 -14.57
CA VAL A 23 28.00 9.44 -14.24
C VAL A 23 26.95 10.07 -13.32
N VAL A 24 25.85 10.52 -13.91
CA VAL A 24 24.64 10.82 -13.15
C VAL A 24 24.15 9.46 -12.66
N THR A 25 24.50 9.12 -11.41
CA THR A 25 23.84 8.04 -10.70
C THR A 25 22.41 8.50 -10.48
N GLN A 26 21.50 8.07 -11.35
CA GLN A 26 20.08 8.14 -11.06
C GLN A 26 19.88 7.22 -9.85
N SER A 27 19.69 7.83 -8.68
CA SER A 27 19.14 7.10 -7.56
C SER A 27 17.80 6.53 -8.04
N PRO A 28 17.52 5.22 -7.83
CA PRO A 28 16.19 4.71 -8.12
C PRO A 28 15.21 5.60 -7.34
N ALA A 29 14.21 6.12 -8.03
CA ALA A 29 13.10 6.79 -7.38
C ALA A 29 12.48 5.72 -6.46
N HIS A 30 12.67 5.86 -5.17
CA HIS A 30 11.98 5.05 -4.19
C HIS A 30 10.52 5.44 -4.30
N ALA A 31 9.70 4.54 -4.82
CA ALA A 31 8.27 4.76 -4.89
C ALA A 31 7.68 4.42 -3.52
N ASP A 32 6.96 5.36 -2.94
CA ASP A 32 6.10 5.08 -1.79
C ASP A 32 5.17 3.93 -2.15
N TYR A 33 5.09 2.91 -1.30
CA TYR A 33 4.19 1.78 -1.55
C TYR A 33 3.29 1.49 -0.34
N ILE A 34 2.07 1.05 -0.64
CA ILE A 34 1.15 0.62 0.39
C ILE A 34 1.37 -0.87 0.65
N TYR A 35 1.79 -1.19 1.85
CA TYR A 35 1.83 -2.56 2.34
C TYR A 35 0.51 -2.90 3.03
N CYS A 36 -0.19 -3.90 2.49
CA CYS A 36 -1.37 -4.46 3.12
C CYS A 36 -1.01 -5.86 3.62
N PRO A 37 -1.01 -6.11 4.95
CA PRO A 37 -0.71 -7.43 5.50
C PRO A 37 -1.66 -8.50 4.94
N PRO A 38 -1.17 -9.71 4.64
CA PRO A 38 -1.99 -10.78 4.07
C PRO A 38 -3.13 -11.27 4.99
N ASN A 39 -3.07 -10.94 6.27
CA ASN A 39 -4.09 -11.27 7.26
C ASN A 39 -5.28 -10.30 7.33
N ASN A 40 -5.55 -9.56 6.25
CA ASN A 40 -6.59 -8.50 6.20
C ASN A 40 -6.42 -7.38 7.25
N GLY A 41 -5.20 -7.19 7.77
CA GLY A 41 -4.86 -6.03 8.58
C GLY A 41 -4.97 -4.72 7.76
N PRO A 42 -5.00 -3.57 8.44
CA PRO A 42 -5.04 -2.29 7.75
C PRO A 42 -3.82 -2.13 6.85
N CYS A 43 -4.05 -1.64 5.61
CA CYS A 43 -2.95 -1.28 4.73
C CYS A 43 -2.14 -0.14 5.35
N ILE A 44 -0.82 -0.23 5.30
CA ILE A 44 0.09 0.82 5.74
C ILE A 44 0.79 1.41 4.52
N LEU A 45 0.85 2.72 4.44
CA LEU A 45 1.70 3.39 3.47
C LEU A 45 3.14 3.29 3.97
N ILE A 46 4.00 2.60 3.23
CA ILE A 46 5.44 2.62 3.49
C ILE A 46 6.02 3.72 2.61
N VAL A 47 6.36 4.82 3.26
CA VAL A 47 7.11 5.92 2.63
C VAL A 47 8.58 5.56 2.74
N ASP A 48 9.23 5.24 1.63
CA ASP A 48 10.66 4.94 1.61
C ASP A 48 11.48 6.23 1.60
N GLY A 49 11.39 6.94 2.71
CA GLY A 49 12.23 8.08 3.04
C GLY A 49 13.39 7.59 3.88
N GLY A 50 14.57 7.46 3.24
CA GLY A 50 15.77 6.88 3.82
C GLY A 50 16.10 7.30 5.24
N GLY A 51 16.10 6.35 6.16
CA GLY A 51 16.75 6.49 7.46
C GLY A 51 16.05 5.78 8.62
N GLY A 52 16.32 4.48 8.80
CA GLY A 52 16.57 3.92 10.13
C GLY A 52 15.45 3.58 11.06
N GLY A 53 15.06 2.29 11.06
CA GLY A 53 15.02 1.52 12.30
C GLY A 53 13.77 1.43 13.12
N GLY A 54 13.07 0.31 13.03
CA GLY A 54 12.70 -0.44 14.22
C GLY A 54 11.34 -0.27 14.83
N GLY A 55 10.47 -1.19 14.52
CA GLY A 55 9.82 -2.01 15.53
C GLY A 55 8.57 -1.56 16.23
N GLY A 56 7.48 -2.20 15.93
CA GLY A 56 6.63 -2.77 16.95
C GLY A 56 5.37 -2.07 17.43
N GLY A 57 4.25 -2.54 16.95
CA GLY A 57 3.22 -3.00 17.82
C GLY A 57 2.15 -2.08 18.37
N GLY A 58 0.95 -2.25 17.86
CA GLY A 58 -0.17 -2.44 18.75
C GLY A 58 -1.15 -1.31 19.02
N GLY A 59 -2.34 -1.47 18.50
CA GLY A 59 -3.51 -1.27 19.29
C GLY A 59 -4.36 -0.04 19.16
N GLY A 60 -5.42 -0.15 18.37
CA GLY A 60 -6.77 0.08 18.81
C GLY A 60 -7.24 1.49 19.13
N GLY A 61 -8.26 1.93 18.46
CA GLY A 61 -9.14 2.95 18.95
C GLY A 61 -9.79 3.75 17.83
N GLY A 62 -11.01 3.32 17.47
CA GLY A 62 -11.85 4.03 16.52
C GLY A 62 -12.20 5.43 16.98
N GLY A 63 -12.23 6.35 16.07
CA GLY A 63 -12.80 7.66 16.16
C GLY A 63 -13.02 8.13 14.74
N GLY A 64 -14.31 8.11 14.31
CA GLY A 64 -14.72 8.67 13.04
C GLY A 64 -14.44 10.14 13.03
N GLY A 65 -13.46 10.56 12.26
CA GLY A 65 -13.23 11.92 11.85
C GLY A 65 -12.92 11.86 10.39
N ASP A 66 -13.31 12.83 9.60
CA ASP A 66 -13.14 12.96 8.15
C ASP A 66 -11.64 12.92 7.80
N GLY A 67 -11.13 11.67 7.74
CA GLY A 67 -9.75 11.32 7.90
C GLY A 67 -8.91 11.71 6.70
N ILE A 68 -8.23 12.81 6.81
CA ILE A 68 -6.98 13.07 6.15
C ILE A 68 -5.92 12.54 7.10
N ASP A 69 -5.04 11.66 6.62
CA ASP A 69 -3.94 11.12 7.43
C ASP A 69 -2.68 11.97 7.23
N CYS A 70 -2.11 12.44 8.31
CA CYS A 70 -0.79 13.01 8.42
C CYS A 70 0.16 12.00 9.04
N GLU A 71 1.46 12.25 8.95
CA GLU A 71 2.48 11.36 9.52
C GLU A 71 3.09 11.99 10.77
N HIS A 72 3.14 11.22 11.85
CA HIS A 72 3.83 11.57 13.08
C HIS A 72 4.97 10.58 13.32
N GLU A 73 6.16 11.05 13.70
CA GLU A 73 7.37 10.23 13.85
C GLU A 73 7.17 8.97 14.72
N ASP A 74 6.45 9.10 15.83
CA ASP A 74 6.26 8.02 16.80
C ASP A 74 4.96 7.21 16.59
N LEU A 75 3.94 7.80 15.96
CA LEU A 75 2.59 7.22 15.86
C LEU A 75 2.27 6.69 14.46
N GLY A 76 3.09 7.03 13.45
CA GLY A 76 2.79 6.76 12.05
C GLY A 76 1.64 7.62 11.55
N LEU A 77 0.68 7.03 10.82
CA LEU A 77 -0.44 7.78 10.24
C LEU A 77 -1.41 8.22 11.35
N ILE A 78 -1.67 9.52 11.38
CA ILE A 78 -2.63 10.19 12.27
C ILE A 78 -3.55 11.11 11.46
N PRO A 79 -4.74 11.45 11.94
CA PRO A 79 -5.59 12.45 11.28
C PRO A 79 -4.86 13.78 11.11
N CYS A 80 -4.92 14.40 9.93
CA CYS A 80 -4.41 15.78 9.76
C CYS A 80 -5.29 16.83 10.43
N HIS A 81 -6.53 16.47 10.75
CA HIS A 81 -7.46 17.28 11.52
C HIS A 81 -8.16 16.42 12.57
N ASP A 82 -8.19 16.90 13.80
CA ASP A 82 -8.92 16.33 14.92
C ASP A 82 -9.92 17.37 15.45
N GLU A 83 -11.16 16.97 15.70
CA GLU A 83 -12.21 17.90 16.15
C GLU A 83 -11.88 18.58 17.50
N SER A 84 -11.14 17.90 18.37
CA SER A 84 -10.78 18.40 19.69
C SER A 84 -9.47 19.20 19.67
N MET A 85 -8.48 18.81 18.84
CA MET A 85 -7.12 19.36 18.82
C MET A 85 -6.83 20.27 17.63
N GLY A 86 -7.66 20.24 16.56
CA GLY A 86 -7.51 21.07 15.37
C GLY A 86 -6.62 20.46 14.29
N TRP A 87 -5.79 21.27 13.64
CA TRP A 87 -4.97 20.88 12.48
C TRP A 87 -3.54 20.52 12.88
N PHE A 88 -3.03 19.42 12.31
CA PHE A 88 -1.67 18.94 12.54
C PHE A 88 -0.63 19.78 11.78
N ASN A 89 0.41 20.19 12.47
CA ASN A 89 1.57 20.89 11.90
C ASN A 89 2.76 19.93 11.82
N HIS A 90 3.19 19.62 10.60
CA HIS A 90 4.32 18.72 10.35
C HIS A 90 5.69 19.28 10.81
N THR A 91 5.78 20.59 11.08
CA THR A 91 7.06 21.21 11.44
C THR A 91 7.47 20.89 12.88
N ASP A 92 6.49 20.79 13.77
CA ASP A 92 6.70 20.56 15.21
C ASP A 92 5.93 19.33 15.74
N SER A 93 5.21 18.63 14.86
CA SER A 93 4.42 17.45 15.19
C SER A 93 3.34 17.69 16.26
N CYS A 94 2.73 18.89 16.24
CA CYS A 94 1.66 19.27 17.15
C CYS A 94 0.38 19.61 16.38
N TYR A 95 -0.77 19.50 17.08
CA TYR A 95 -2.05 19.97 16.59
C TYR A 95 -2.30 21.40 17.07
N TYR A 96 -2.92 22.20 16.20
CA TYR A 96 -3.28 23.58 16.43
C TYR A 96 -4.79 23.77 16.25
N LYS A 97 -5.48 24.18 17.31
CA LYS A 97 -6.90 24.51 17.26
C LYS A 97 -7.09 26.00 17.45
N ARG A 98 -7.61 26.67 16.43
CA ARG A 98 -7.96 28.08 16.55
C ARG A 98 -9.01 28.27 17.64
N MET A 99 -8.77 29.24 18.50
CA MET A 99 -9.67 29.60 19.58
C MET A 99 -10.64 30.71 19.12
N GLU A 100 -11.92 30.53 19.39
CA GLU A 100 -12.94 31.55 19.14
C GLU A 100 -13.06 32.40 20.42
N LEU A 101 -12.32 33.52 20.49
CA LEU A 101 -12.25 34.37 21.67
C LEU A 101 -12.86 35.75 21.40
N PRO A 102 -13.56 36.39 22.36
CA PRO A 102 -13.92 37.80 22.28
C PRO A 102 -12.65 38.69 22.23
N ASP A 103 -12.75 39.85 21.57
CA ASP A 103 -11.59 40.78 21.40
C ASP A 103 -10.98 41.24 22.72
N ASN A 104 -11.75 41.22 23.81
CA ASN A 104 -11.31 41.66 25.15
C ASN A 104 -10.94 40.49 26.07
N ASP A 105 -10.78 39.30 25.55
CA ASP A 105 -10.41 38.12 26.36
C ASP A 105 -8.99 38.28 26.92
N PRO A 106 -8.75 37.98 28.20
CA PRO A 106 -7.41 38.06 28.82
C PRO A 106 -6.38 37.10 28.16
N ILE A 107 -6.82 36.04 27.52
CA ILE A 107 -5.95 35.06 26.83
C ILE A 107 -5.16 35.72 25.71
N TRP A 108 -5.64 36.83 25.12
CA TRP A 108 -4.88 37.58 24.13
C TRP A 108 -3.52 38.10 24.64
N GLY A 109 -3.36 38.24 25.99
CA GLY A 109 -2.09 38.58 26.62
C GLY A 109 -1.46 39.91 26.14
N GLY A 110 -2.28 40.80 25.55
CA GLY A 110 -1.85 42.08 24.98
C GLY A 110 -1.59 42.04 23.46
N ASN A 111 -1.79 40.92 22.79
CA ASN A 111 -1.77 40.81 21.35
C ASN A 111 -3.05 41.39 20.72
N ASP A 112 -2.95 41.91 19.50
CA ASP A 112 -4.09 42.51 18.78
C ASP A 112 -4.92 41.41 18.06
N PRO A 113 -6.20 41.23 18.42
CA PRO A 113 -7.09 40.27 17.75
C PRO A 113 -7.30 40.54 16.25
N ALA A 114 -7.05 41.78 15.79
CA ALA A 114 -7.14 42.13 14.39
C ALA A 114 -5.93 41.71 13.53
N GLU A 115 -4.79 41.42 14.17
CA GLU A 115 -3.53 41.10 13.49
C GLU A 115 -3.21 39.60 13.52
N GLY A 116 -3.93 38.77 14.27
CA GLY A 116 -3.64 37.32 14.36
C GLY A 116 -4.71 36.54 15.14
N PHE A 117 -4.37 35.29 15.44
CA PHE A 117 -5.27 34.36 16.11
C PHE A 117 -4.55 33.64 17.26
N MET A 118 -5.32 33.29 18.29
CA MET A 118 -4.87 32.40 19.36
C MET A 118 -5.15 30.95 18.97
N TYR A 119 -4.18 30.09 19.21
CA TYR A 119 -4.27 28.65 18.99
C TYR A 119 -4.00 27.89 20.29
N ALA A 120 -4.87 26.94 20.62
CA ALA A 120 -4.58 25.89 21.58
C ALA A 120 -3.68 24.85 20.90
N VAL A 121 -2.50 24.59 21.50
CA VAL A 121 -1.49 23.69 20.90
C VAL A 121 -1.47 22.37 21.66
N TRP A 122 -1.51 21.26 20.92
CA TRP A 122 -1.50 19.90 21.46
C TRP A 122 -0.33 19.12 20.88
N CYS A 123 0.64 18.74 21.70
CA CYS A 123 1.79 17.97 21.28
C CYS A 123 1.81 16.58 21.92
N TYR A 124 2.41 15.61 21.21
CA TYR A 124 2.51 14.26 21.70
C TYR A 124 3.63 14.12 22.74
N GLY A 125 3.28 13.75 23.95
CA GLY A 125 4.20 13.57 25.08
C GLY A 125 4.77 12.16 25.23
N GLY A 126 4.65 11.31 24.21
CA GLY A 126 5.08 9.91 24.20
C GLY A 126 3.99 8.95 24.68
N LEU A 127 4.29 7.62 24.61
CA LEU A 127 3.34 6.53 24.87
C LEU A 127 2.65 6.57 26.23
N SER A 128 3.28 7.16 27.26
CA SER A 128 2.72 7.24 28.62
C SER A 128 1.86 8.46 28.86
N ALA A 129 2.03 9.50 28.10
CA ALA A 129 1.37 10.80 28.28
C ALA A 129 0.30 11.07 27.21
N GLY A 130 0.47 10.52 25.99
CA GLY A 130 -0.42 10.79 24.86
C GLY A 130 -0.36 12.25 24.41
N TRP A 131 -1.44 12.73 23.80
CA TRP A 131 -1.57 14.13 23.39
C TRP A 131 -1.82 15.03 24.62
N GLN A 132 -1.01 16.07 24.74
CA GLN A 132 -1.05 17.00 25.87
C GLN A 132 -1.25 18.41 25.35
N GLN A 133 -2.17 19.16 25.95
CA GLN A 133 -2.29 20.57 25.66
C GLN A 133 -1.09 21.32 26.30
N GLY A 134 -0.35 22.04 25.45
CA GLY A 134 0.70 22.96 25.86
C GLY A 134 0.20 24.36 26.15
N SER A 135 1.07 25.35 26.03
CA SER A 135 0.68 26.77 26.11
C SER A 135 -0.03 27.21 24.85
N ASP A 136 -1.03 28.06 25.00
CA ASP A 136 -1.69 28.71 23.87
C ASP A 136 -0.70 29.63 23.17
N GLU A 137 -0.77 29.72 21.83
CA GLU A 137 0.14 30.47 21.01
C GLU A 137 -0.59 31.50 20.14
N TYR A 138 -0.08 32.74 20.13
CA TYR A 138 -0.56 33.78 19.23
C TYR A 138 0.24 33.79 17.95
N LEU A 139 -0.43 33.68 16.81
CA LEU A 139 0.19 33.65 15.47
C LEU A 139 -0.50 34.67 14.55
N THR A 140 0.28 35.48 13.85
CA THR A 140 -0.20 36.41 12.80
C THR A 140 -0.54 35.68 11.51
N ASP A 141 0.15 34.58 11.24
CA ASP A 141 -0.12 33.68 10.12
C ASP A 141 -0.58 32.31 10.64
N PRO A 142 -1.45 31.59 9.94
CA PRO A 142 -1.80 30.24 10.34
C PRO A 142 -0.56 29.34 10.43
N PRO A 143 -0.48 28.43 11.43
CA PRO A 143 0.65 27.51 11.55
C PRO A 143 0.78 26.66 10.28
N PRO A 144 2.01 26.25 9.91
CA PRO A 144 2.25 25.37 8.78
C PRO A 144 1.36 24.10 8.84
N GLY A 145 0.66 23.80 7.77
CA GLY A 145 -0.29 22.67 7.73
C GLY A 145 -1.72 23.00 8.16
N TYR A 146 -1.96 24.20 8.75
CA TYR A 146 -3.30 24.61 9.16
C TYR A 146 -4.22 24.81 7.96
N GLY A 147 -5.30 24.02 7.88
CA GLY A 147 -6.20 24.04 6.73
C GLY A 147 -5.56 23.55 5.43
N ALA A 148 -4.39 22.92 5.50
CA ALA A 148 -3.72 22.39 4.34
C ALA A 148 -4.55 21.29 3.67
N MET A 149 -4.70 21.38 2.35
CA MET A 149 -5.30 20.30 1.57
C MET A 149 -4.42 19.05 1.69
N PRO A 150 -5.03 17.85 1.85
CA PRO A 150 -4.28 16.60 1.79
C PRO A 150 -3.59 16.48 0.42
N SER A 151 -2.52 15.72 0.38
CA SER A 151 -1.93 15.37 -0.91
C SER A 151 -2.91 14.48 -1.71
N PRO A 152 -2.87 14.50 -3.06
CA PRO A 152 -3.65 13.57 -3.86
C PRO A 152 -3.41 12.10 -3.50
N MET A 153 -2.18 11.74 -3.13
CA MET A 153 -1.83 10.38 -2.65
C MET A 153 -2.57 10.03 -1.35
N ALA A 154 -2.68 10.94 -0.39
CA ALA A 154 -3.42 10.69 0.86
C ALA A 154 -4.90 10.43 0.59
N LEU A 155 -5.51 11.16 -0.36
CA LEU A 155 -6.88 10.88 -0.81
C LEU A 155 -6.99 9.57 -1.57
N ALA A 156 -6.01 9.21 -2.40
CA ALA A 156 -5.96 7.91 -3.07
C ALA A 156 -5.97 6.76 -2.06
N VAL A 157 -5.14 6.84 -1.01
CA VAL A 157 -5.12 5.86 0.10
C VAL A 157 -6.48 5.76 0.77
N ARG A 158 -7.15 6.91 1.02
CA ARG A 158 -8.50 6.92 1.60
C ARG A 158 -9.52 6.23 0.70
N ALA A 159 -9.52 6.53 -0.61
CA ALA A 159 -10.38 5.87 -1.58
C ALA A 159 -10.14 4.34 -1.60
N ILE A 160 -8.87 3.91 -1.60
CA ILE A 160 -8.48 2.50 -1.58
C ILE A 160 -8.95 1.79 -0.32
N ARG A 161 -8.82 2.42 0.86
CA ARG A 161 -9.31 1.85 2.13
C ARG A 161 -10.83 1.65 2.16
N ALA A 162 -11.57 2.43 1.40
CA ALA A 162 -13.02 2.29 1.27
C ALA A 162 -13.44 1.19 0.27
N MET A 163 -12.49 0.58 -0.45
CA MET A 163 -12.79 -0.52 -1.37
C MET A 163 -13.01 -1.84 -0.61
N PRO A 164 -14.03 -2.63 -0.95
CA PRO A 164 -14.29 -3.92 -0.32
C PRO A 164 -13.40 -5.03 -0.89
N ILE A 165 -12.18 -4.73 -1.36
CA ILE A 165 -11.29 -5.72 -1.98
C ILE A 165 -10.79 -6.75 -0.97
N ALA A 166 -10.93 -8.03 -1.32
CA ALA A 166 -10.59 -9.19 -0.50
C ALA A 166 -9.75 -10.20 -1.29
N GLY A 167 -9.31 -11.26 -0.63
CA GLY A 167 -8.79 -12.47 -1.27
C GLY A 167 -9.87 -13.19 -2.06
N PRO A 168 -9.50 -14.21 -2.85
CA PRO A 168 -10.48 -14.96 -3.63
C PRO A 168 -11.43 -15.73 -2.70
N ASP A 169 -12.71 -15.79 -3.06
CA ASP A 169 -13.64 -16.76 -2.48
C ASP A 169 -13.31 -18.13 -3.08
N ILE A 170 -12.51 -18.91 -2.33
CA ILE A 170 -11.90 -20.15 -2.80
C ILE A 170 -12.98 -21.18 -3.11
N GLN A 171 -13.02 -21.61 -4.37
CA GLN A 171 -13.84 -22.70 -4.84
C GLN A 171 -12.94 -23.74 -5.50
N MET A 172 -13.16 -25.01 -5.20
CA MET A 172 -12.36 -26.11 -5.73
C MET A 172 -13.23 -27.31 -6.12
N ALA A 173 -12.72 -28.13 -7.02
CA ALA A 173 -13.26 -29.47 -7.27
C ALA A 173 -12.07 -30.46 -7.36
N PRO A 174 -12.01 -31.44 -6.45
CA PRO A 174 -13.01 -31.77 -5.42
C PRO A 174 -13.18 -30.64 -4.39
N ASP A 175 -14.39 -30.62 -3.80
CA ASP A 175 -14.72 -29.66 -2.74
C ASP A 175 -13.75 -29.79 -1.56
N PRO A 176 -13.33 -28.70 -0.91
CA PRO A 176 -12.45 -28.74 0.27
C PRO A 176 -12.95 -29.64 1.40
N ASP A 177 -14.27 -29.70 1.63
CA ASP A 177 -14.91 -30.62 2.60
C ASP A 177 -14.91 -32.10 2.15
N GLY A 178 -14.52 -32.36 0.91
CA GLY A 178 -14.41 -33.71 0.33
C GLY A 178 -12.98 -34.26 0.39
N ALA A 179 -12.72 -35.25 -0.47
CA ALA A 179 -11.38 -35.78 -0.67
C ALA A 179 -11.03 -35.86 -2.16
N GLY A 180 -9.90 -35.31 -2.51
CA GLY A 180 -9.28 -35.51 -3.81
C GLY A 180 -8.51 -36.84 -3.89
N LEU A 181 -8.07 -37.20 -5.07
CA LEU A 181 -7.22 -38.37 -5.30
C LEU A 181 -5.94 -37.96 -6.02
N VAL A 182 -4.81 -38.53 -5.57
CA VAL A 182 -3.53 -38.38 -6.24
C VAL A 182 -3.67 -38.69 -7.74
N GLY A 183 -3.10 -37.80 -8.56
CA GLY A 183 -3.11 -37.93 -10.01
C GLY A 183 -4.37 -37.47 -10.71
N LEU A 184 -5.45 -37.16 -10.01
CA LEU A 184 -6.63 -36.53 -10.61
C LEU A 184 -6.49 -35.00 -10.68
N PRO A 185 -7.12 -34.37 -11.70
CA PRO A 185 -7.09 -32.91 -11.80
C PRO A 185 -7.94 -32.26 -10.70
N VAL A 186 -7.39 -31.22 -10.09
CA VAL A 186 -8.10 -30.29 -9.21
C VAL A 186 -8.41 -29.02 -10.01
N TRP A 187 -9.67 -28.61 -10.03
CA TRP A 187 -10.11 -27.35 -10.60
C TRP A 187 -10.12 -26.29 -9.49
N MET A 188 -9.71 -25.07 -9.82
CA MET A 188 -9.66 -23.96 -8.90
C MET A 188 -10.30 -22.72 -9.53
N TRP A 189 -11.15 -22.04 -8.78
CA TRP A 189 -11.78 -20.78 -9.22
C TRP A 189 -12.20 -19.95 -8.02
N THR A 190 -12.60 -18.70 -8.27
CA THR A 190 -13.24 -17.84 -7.27
C THR A 190 -14.64 -17.46 -7.74
N THR A 191 -15.57 -17.27 -6.80
CA THR A 191 -16.84 -16.62 -7.10
C THR A 191 -16.57 -15.18 -7.49
N VAL A 192 -17.08 -14.76 -8.65
CA VAL A 192 -16.89 -13.39 -9.17
C VAL A 192 -17.83 -12.44 -8.42
N SER A 193 -17.24 -11.43 -7.79
CA SER A 193 -17.93 -10.36 -7.10
C SER A 193 -17.06 -9.09 -7.09
N GLU A 194 -17.61 -7.96 -6.67
CA GLU A 194 -16.87 -6.70 -6.50
C GLU A 194 -15.66 -6.85 -5.56
N SER A 195 -15.74 -7.77 -4.57
CA SER A 195 -14.70 -7.95 -3.56
C SER A 195 -13.67 -9.02 -3.88
N THR A 196 -13.96 -9.99 -4.74
CA THR A 196 -13.13 -11.17 -4.95
C THR A 196 -12.45 -11.22 -6.31
N TRP A 197 -13.16 -10.78 -7.37
CA TRP A 197 -12.64 -10.70 -8.74
C TRP A 197 -13.48 -9.77 -9.58
N GLY A 198 -12.85 -8.70 -10.11
CA GLY A 198 -13.53 -7.70 -10.92
C GLY A 198 -12.79 -6.37 -10.88
N SER A 199 -13.56 -5.30 -10.98
CA SER A 199 -13.06 -3.94 -10.85
C SER A 199 -13.98 -3.15 -9.92
N VAL A 200 -13.38 -2.34 -9.06
CA VAL A 200 -14.09 -1.49 -8.10
C VAL A 200 -13.48 -0.10 -8.08
N THR A 201 -14.34 0.91 -8.16
CA THR A 201 -13.93 2.32 -8.13
C THR A 201 -14.47 2.99 -6.87
N ARG A 202 -13.64 3.80 -6.22
CA ARG A 202 -14.01 4.66 -5.09
C ARG A 202 -13.36 6.03 -5.27
N GLU A 203 -14.02 7.02 -4.71
CA GLU A 203 -13.54 8.39 -4.67
C GLU A 203 -13.29 8.83 -3.23
N ALA A 204 -12.35 9.74 -3.06
CA ALA A 204 -12.17 10.50 -1.84
C ALA A 204 -11.98 11.97 -2.18
N SER A 205 -12.64 12.85 -1.43
CA SER A 205 -12.62 14.28 -1.72
C SER A 205 -12.53 15.13 -0.45
N VAL A 206 -11.98 16.32 -0.64
CA VAL A 206 -12.06 17.47 0.25
C VAL A 206 -12.42 18.68 -0.59
N PRO A 207 -12.86 19.81 -0.01
CA PRO A 207 -13.17 21.00 -0.78
C PRO A 207 -12.03 21.39 -1.73
N GLY A 208 -12.26 21.33 -3.03
CA GLY A 208 -11.30 21.73 -4.07
C GLY A 208 -10.30 20.66 -4.49
N LEU A 209 -10.42 19.40 -4.03
CA LEU A 209 -9.60 18.28 -4.51
C LEU A 209 -10.38 16.97 -4.42
N THR A 210 -10.49 16.26 -5.54
CA THR A 210 -11.11 14.92 -5.62
C THR A 210 -10.16 13.95 -6.30
N VAL A 211 -10.03 12.76 -5.74
CA VAL A 211 -9.24 11.67 -6.29
C VAL A 211 -10.13 10.46 -6.50
N GLU A 212 -10.08 9.88 -7.68
CA GLU A 212 -10.69 8.60 -8.02
C GLU A 212 -9.61 7.52 -8.02
N ALA A 213 -9.92 6.37 -7.44
CA ALA A 213 -9.08 5.17 -7.50
C ALA A 213 -9.90 3.98 -8.01
N THR A 214 -9.31 3.18 -8.91
CA THR A 214 -9.92 1.98 -9.47
C THR A 214 -9.00 0.79 -9.25
N ALA A 215 -9.46 -0.18 -8.49
CA ALA A 215 -8.79 -1.46 -8.28
C ALA A 215 -9.33 -2.51 -9.25
N THR A 216 -8.44 -3.24 -9.92
CA THR A 216 -8.79 -4.33 -10.85
C THR A 216 -8.01 -5.59 -10.46
N ALA A 217 -8.70 -6.71 -10.23
CA ALA A 217 -8.06 -8.01 -10.00
C ALA A 217 -7.37 -8.49 -11.28
N THR A 218 -6.09 -8.86 -11.19
CA THR A 218 -5.28 -9.21 -12.37
C THR A 218 -4.82 -10.66 -12.38
N VAL A 219 -4.45 -11.21 -11.23
CA VAL A 219 -3.95 -12.58 -11.10
C VAL A 219 -4.31 -13.16 -9.74
N ILE A 220 -4.63 -14.46 -9.70
CA ILE A 220 -4.68 -15.23 -8.47
C ILE A 220 -3.51 -16.20 -8.47
N ARG A 221 -2.66 -16.16 -7.45
CA ARG A 221 -1.59 -17.14 -7.23
C ARG A 221 -2.03 -18.16 -6.20
N TRP A 222 -2.04 -19.44 -6.60
CA TRP A 222 -2.45 -20.55 -5.77
C TRP A 222 -1.24 -21.33 -5.28
N ASN A 223 -0.98 -21.31 -3.98
CA ASN A 223 -0.05 -22.23 -3.33
C ASN A 223 -0.86 -23.43 -2.85
N MET A 224 -0.53 -24.60 -3.37
CA MET A 224 -1.33 -25.81 -3.13
C MET A 224 -0.89 -26.61 -1.89
N GLY A 225 0.09 -26.11 -1.13
CA GLY A 225 0.57 -26.74 0.11
C GLY A 225 1.45 -27.97 -0.06
N ASP A 226 1.61 -28.50 -1.26
CA ASP A 226 2.38 -29.71 -1.59
C ASP A 226 3.86 -29.46 -1.92
N GLY A 227 4.36 -28.25 -1.64
CA GLY A 227 5.73 -27.84 -1.94
C GLY A 227 5.99 -27.56 -3.43
N SER A 228 5.00 -27.66 -4.31
CA SER A 228 5.12 -27.27 -5.71
C SER A 228 5.16 -25.75 -5.86
N ALA A 229 5.59 -25.28 -7.04
CA ALA A 229 5.54 -23.86 -7.36
C ALA A 229 4.09 -23.36 -7.39
N ALA A 230 3.86 -22.14 -6.90
CA ALA A 230 2.54 -21.53 -6.96
C ALA A 230 2.02 -21.42 -8.40
N VAL A 231 0.74 -21.71 -8.59
CA VAL A 231 0.05 -21.70 -9.90
C VAL A 231 -0.54 -20.32 -10.15
N PRO A 232 -0.04 -19.53 -11.10
CA PRO A 232 -0.63 -18.24 -11.46
C PRO A 232 -1.82 -18.45 -12.41
N CYS A 233 -2.96 -17.85 -12.08
CA CYS A 233 -4.16 -17.87 -12.89
C CYS A 233 -4.57 -16.44 -13.25
N ASN A 234 -4.52 -16.09 -14.53
CA ASN A 234 -4.84 -14.74 -15.04
C ASN A 234 -6.34 -14.51 -15.22
N GLY A 235 -7.15 -15.07 -14.31
CA GLY A 235 -8.60 -14.98 -14.35
C GLY A 235 -9.20 -15.61 -13.10
N PRO A 236 -10.54 -15.53 -12.95
CA PRO A 236 -11.24 -16.07 -11.78
C PRO A 236 -11.26 -17.61 -11.74
N GLY A 237 -10.75 -18.27 -12.75
CA GLY A 237 -10.90 -19.71 -12.96
C GLY A 237 -12.22 -20.06 -13.66
N THR A 238 -12.40 -21.34 -13.96
CA THR A 238 -13.63 -21.86 -14.54
C THR A 238 -14.33 -22.77 -13.51
N PRO A 239 -15.58 -22.52 -13.15
CA PRO A 239 -16.31 -23.40 -12.26
C PRO A 239 -16.41 -24.83 -12.82
N TYR A 240 -16.16 -25.80 -11.96
CA TYR A 240 -16.31 -27.21 -12.32
C TYR A 240 -17.80 -27.59 -12.39
N THR A 241 -18.12 -28.43 -13.36
CA THR A 241 -19.42 -29.08 -13.47
C THR A 241 -19.24 -30.60 -13.69
N ALA A 242 -20.17 -31.43 -13.16
CA ALA A 242 -20.00 -32.87 -13.13
C ALA A 242 -19.85 -33.54 -14.52
N ASP A 243 -20.32 -32.88 -15.58
CA ASP A 243 -20.16 -33.35 -16.97
C ASP A 243 -18.71 -33.30 -17.45
N LYS A 244 -17.85 -32.57 -16.78
CA LYS A 244 -16.39 -32.45 -17.09
C LYS A 244 -15.62 -33.70 -16.65
N GLY A 245 -16.13 -34.47 -15.69
CA GLY A 245 -15.48 -35.66 -15.18
C GLY A 245 -14.04 -35.40 -14.75
N ASN A 246 -13.09 -36.23 -15.20
CA ASN A 246 -11.67 -36.11 -14.85
C ASN A 246 -10.85 -35.28 -15.86
N THR A 247 -11.47 -34.37 -16.60
CA THR A 247 -10.73 -33.47 -17.49
C THR A 247 -10.02 -32.35 -16.72
N PRO A 248 -8.81 -31.93 -17.11
CA PRO A 248 -8.16 -30.77 -16.52
C PRO A 248 -8.97 -29.49 -16.69
N SER A 249 -8.85 -28.56 -15.74
CA SER A 249 -9.42 -27.22 -15.88
C SER A 249 -8.79 -26.49 -17.09
N PRO A 250 -9.62 -25.80 -17.89
CA PRO A 250 -9.10 -25.07 -19.05
C PRO A 250 -8.37 -23.76 -18.67
N THR A 251 -8.54 -23.28 -17.43
CA THR A 251 -8.04 -21.96 -17.01
C THR A 251 -7.16 -22.03 -15.79
N CYS A 252 -7.56 -22.79 -14.76
CA CYS A 252 -6.87 -22.80 -13.49
C CYS A 252 -7.03 -24.16 -12.81
N GLY A 253 -5.95 -24.90 -12.67
CA GLY A 253 -6.00 -26.24 -12.07
C GLY A 253 -4.65 -26.73 -11.60
N HIS A 254 -4.69 -27.75 -10.75
CA HIS A 254 -3.53 -28.41 -10.18
C HIS A 254 -3.69 -29.93 -10.22
N ARG A 255 -2.60 -30.65 -9.96
CA ARG A 255 -2.60 -32.11 -9.83
C ARG A 255 -1.61 -32.52 -8.75
N TYR A 256 -2.11 -33.03 -7.66
CA TYR A 256 -1.28 -33.57 -6.59
C TYR A 256 -0.60 -34.88 -7.01
N THR A 257 0.66 -35.02 -6.65
CA THR A 257 1.46 -36.23 -6.93
C THR A 257 1.62 -37.13 -5.72
N GLU A 258 1.33 -36.62 -4.54
CA GLU A 258 1.40 -37.33 -3.26
C GLU A 258 0.13 -37.11 -2.44
N PRO A 259 -0.23 -38.05 -1.55
CA PRO A 259 -1.37 -37.89 -0.66
C PRO A 259 -1.02 -36.99 0.52
N SER A 260 -2.00 -36.25 1.05
CA SER A 260 -1.82 -35.31 2.15
C SER A 260 -1.66 -35.99 3.54
N ARG A 261 -1.78 -37.32 3.63
CA ARG A 261 -1.67 -38.06 4.90
C ARG A 261 -0.35 -37.91 5.67
N SER A 262 0.71 -37.44 5.01
CA SER A 262 2.01 -37.14 5.62
C SER A 262 2.07 -35.79 6.31
N GLU A 263 1.13 -34.91 6.03
CA GLU A 263 0.97 -33.63 6.68
C GLU A 263 0.39 -33.79 8.08
N GLY A 264 0.65 -32.83 8.97
CA GLY A 264 0.30 -32.92 10.39
C GLY A 264 -1.18 -33.19 10.64
N ASP A 265 -2.05 -32.54 9.85
CA ASP A 265 -3.51 -32.65 9.94
C ASP A 265 -4.12 -33.58 8.89
N GLY A 266 -3.29 -34.13 7.99
CA GLY A 266 -3.72 -34.99 6.90
C GLY A 266 -4.33 -34.23 5.73
N THR A 267 -4.16 -32.92 5.69
CA THR A 267 -4.60 -31.99 4.66
C THR A 267 -3.43 -31.17 4.12
N TYR A 268 -3.57 -30.60 2.94
CA TYR A 268 -2.71 -29.56 2.41
C TYR A 268 -3.33 -28.20 2.66
N ASP A 269 -2.54 -27.26 3.17
CA ASP A 269 -2.94 -25.85 3.30
C ASP A 269 -2.86 -25.15 1.96
N VAL A 270 -4.01 -24.83 1.39
CA VAL A 270 -4.12 -24.10 0.12
C VAL A 270 -4.26 -22.62 0.41
N VAL A 271 -3.32 -21.83 -0.07
CA VAL A 271 -3.37 -20.35 0.03
C VAL A 271 -3.51 -19.75 -1.36
N ALA A 272 -4.52 -18.92 -1.54
CA ALA A 272 -4.76 -18.21 -2.78
C ALA A 272 -4.64 -16.69 -2.56
N VAL A 273 -3.85 -16.02 -3.38
CA VAL A 273 -3.55 -14.58 -3.28
C VAL A 273 -4.00 -13.88 -4.55
N THR A 274 -4.96 -12.97 -4.44
CA THR A 274 -5.35 -12.07 -5.52
C THR A 274 -4.46 -10.82 -5.50
N THR A 275 -3.89 -10.49 -6.66
CA THR A 275 -3.24 -9.19 -6.87
C THR A 275 -4.26 -8.23 -7.47
N TRP A 276 -4.50 -7.12 -6.77
CA TRP A 276 -5.33 -6.02 -7.19
C TRP A 276 -4.43 -4.90 -7.70
N HIS A 277 -4.53 -4.58 -8.97
CA HIS A 277 -3.86 -3.44 -9.60
C HIS A 277 -4.73 -2.21 -9.42
N VAL A 278 -4.25 -1.21 -8.70
CA VAL A 278 -4.97 0.02 -8.41
C VAL A 278 -4.36 1.17 -9.16
N GLU A 279 -5.15 1.79 -10.02
CA GLU A 279 -4.83 3.06 -10.68
C GLU A 279 -5.61 4.16 -9.99
N TRP A 280 -4.97 5.29 -9.71
CA TRP A 280 -5.64 6.46 -9.13
C TRP A 280 -5.23 7.74 -9.85
N HIS A 281 -6.13 8.73 -9.88
CA HIS A 281 -5.88 10.04 -10.47
C HIS A 281 -6.76 11.13 -9.85
N VAL A 282 -6.28 12.35 -9.95
CA VAL A 282 -7.06 13.55 -9.56
C VAL A 282 -8.13 13.81 -10.60
N THR A 283 -9.39 13.91 -10.18
CA THR A 283 -10.54 14.22 -11.06
C THR A 283 -10.99 15.68 -10.93
N GLU A 284 -10.78 16.31 -9.77
CA GLU A 284 -11.10 17.71 -9.52
C GLU A 284 -10.03 18.35 -8.64
N GLY A 285 -9.63 19.56 -8.98
CA GLY A 285 -8.53 20.25 -8.30
C GLY A 285 -7.18 19.71 -8.79
N GLY A 286 -6.14 20.08 -8.18
CA GLY A 286 -4.79 19.79 -8.60
C GLY A 286 -4.01 21.07 -8.76
N GLY A 287 -2.72 21.01 -8.57
CA GLY A 287 -1.84 22.18 -8.61
C GLY A 287 -0.51 21.85 -9.25
N THR A 288 0.15 22.86 -9.77
CA THR A 288 1.49 22.71 -10.33
C THR A 288 2.46 22.17 -9.29
N GLY A 289 3.00 20.97 -9.56
CA GLY A 289 3.99 20.29 -8.71
C GLY A 289 3.47 19.16 -7.84
N LEU A 290 2.17 18.85 -7.89
CA LEU A 290 1.61 17.67 -7.24
C LEU A 290 1.64 16.45 -8.17
N VAL A 291 1.81 15.25 -7.61
CA VAL A 291 1.60 14.00 -8.33
C VAL A 291 0.09 13.80 -8.45
N GLU A 292 -0.44 13.81 -9.68
CA GLU A 292 -1.88 13.79 -9.97
C GLU A 292 -2.41 12.40 -10.33
N SER A 293 -1.55 11.39 -10.36
CA SER A 293 -1.92 10.00 -10.62
C SER A 293 -0.84 9.03 -10.14
N GLY A 294 -1.21 7.77 -9.98
CA GLY A 294 -0.26 6.72 -9.62
C GLY A 294 -0.86 5.33 -9.73
N VAL A 295 -0.01 4.35 -9.47
CA VAL A 295 -0.35 2.92 -9.53
C VAL A 295 0.14 2.24 -8.25
N ILE A 296 -0.67 1.32 -7.72
CA ILE A 296 -0.37 0.57 -6.51
C ILE A 296 -0.87 -0.87 -6.70
N ASP A 297 -0.03 -1.87 -6.43
CA ASP A 297 -0.47 -3.27 -6.38
C ASP A 297 -0.74 -3.69 -4.94
N ILE A 298 -1.90 -4.29 -4.72
CA ILE A 298 -2.37 -4.73 -3.40
C ILE A 298 -2.64 -6.22 -3.45
N GLU A 299 -2.08 -6.97 -2.51
CA GLU A 299 -2.34 -8.41 -2.38
C GLU A 299 -3.37 -8.68 -1.28
N ARG A 300 -4.29 -9.61 -1.57
CA ARG A 300 -5.30 -10.12 -0.62
C ARG A 300 -5.33 -11.62 -0.70
N SER A 301 -5.24 -12.27 0.46
CA SER A 301 -5.19 -13.73 0.56
C SER A 301 -6.45 -14.31 1.17
N SER A 302 -6.72 -15.54 0.79
CA SER A 302 -7.64 -16.47 1.46
C SER A 302 -6.97 -17.83 1.54
N ASP A 303 -7.39 -18.64 2.48
CA ASP A 303 -6.86 -19.98 2.70
C ASP A 303 -7.99 -21.00 2.89
N THR A 304 -7.66 -22.27 2.61
CA THR A 304 -8.50 -23.42 2.88
C THR A 304 -7.62 -24.66 2.97
N GLU A 305 -8.17 -25.74 3.51
CA GLU A 305 -7.50 -27.03 3.58
C GLU A 305 -8.09 -27.98 2.56
N VAL A 306 -7.28 -28.89 1.99
CA VAL A 306 -7.76 -29.94 1.07
C VAL A 306 -7.15 -31.27 1.45
N ARG A 307 -8.00 -32.29 1.52
CA ARG A 307 -7.57 -33.67 1.72
C ARG A 307 -7.34 -34.37 0.40
N ILE A 308 -6.17 -35.01 0.25
CA ILE A 308 -5.82 -35.80 -0.95
C ILE A 308 -5.50 -37.22 -0.52
N ASP A 309 -6.31 -38.17 -0.98
CA ASP A 309 -6.17 -39.61 -0.71
C ASP A 309 -5.45 -40.32 -1.87
N GLU A 310 -4.91 -41.50 -1.59
CA GLU A 310 -4.28 -42.38 -2.56
C GLU A 310 -5.17 -43.61 -2.78
N MET A 311 -5.39 -43.97 -4.04
CA MET A 311 -6.12 -45.18 -4.36
C MET A 311 -5.20 -46.40 -4.32
N GLN A 312 -5.40 -47.29 -3.38
CA GLN A 312 -4.64 -48.55 -3.28
C GLN A 312 -5.40 -49.70 -3.97
N VAL A 313 -4.74 -50.37 -4.92
CA VAL A 313 -5.26 -51.59 -5.52
C VAL A 313 -4.76 -52.79 -4.70
N VAL A 314 -5.65 -53.45 -3.99
CA VAL A 314 -5.35 -54.70 -3.30
C VAL A 314 -5.58 -55.85 -4.25
N ASN A 315 -4.50 -56.46 -4.79
CA ASN A 315 -4.59 -57.72 -5.50
C ASN A 315 -4.85 -58.85 -4.48
N LYS A 316 -5.98 -59.52 -4.61
CA LYS A 316 -6.31 -60.75 -3.83
C LYS A 316 -5.71 -61.97 -4.50
#